data_5cb4a18cc73f789055370a3dd3d20a7d
#
_entry.id   5cb4a18cc73f789055370a3dd3d20a7d
#
_cell.length_a   1.000
_cell.length_b   1.000
_cell.length_c   1.000
_cell.angle_alpha   90.00
_cell.angle_beta   90.00
_cell.angle_gamma   90.00
#
_symmetry.space_group_name_H-M   'P 1'
#
loop_
_entity.id
_entity.type
_entity.pdbx_description
1 polymer ?
#
loop_
_entity_poly.entity_id
_entity_poly.type
_entity_poly.pdbx_seq_one_letter_code
_entity_poly.pdbx_strand_id
1 'polypeptide(L)'
;MARPFTVIGFTMFFTLALVFELGQKAAVVILSAAAAAFIFSLFFKSVRRDFVIPTACITAAVAVLLSFAAALVPNEASENFNDSVHTVKASVVSLEEQSGERYYTELKTSEIDGEKYKLNIRLSSKSRLGFKPYDTVEGDLQLYDIGKTRDARNYYLSENIFMGGYAKGDINISQPER
;
A
#
# COMPACT_ATOMS: atom_id res chain seq x y z
N MET A 1 18.14 -16.02 -29.04
CA MET A 1 18.57 -15.78 -27.64
C MET A 1 17.57 -14.84 -26.99
N ALA A 2 16.93 -15.25 -25.90
CA ALA A 2 16.05 -14.36 -25.14
C ALA A 2 16.87 -13.23 -24.50
N ARG A 3 16.40 -12.01 -24.62
CA ARG A 3 17.08 -10.85 -23.99
C ARG A 3 16.82 -10.90 -22.48
N PRO A 4 17.84 -10.82 -21.62
CA PRO A 4 17.67 -10.96 -20.16
C PRO A 4 16.63 -9.98 -19.59
N PHE A 5 16.62 -8.74 -20.02
CA PHE A 5 15.63 -7.75 -19.58
C PHE A 5 14.18 -8.07 -19.96
N THR A 6 13.98 -8.74 -21.09
CA THR A 6 12.66 -9.20 -21.50
C THR A 6 12.14 -10.27 -20.53
N VAL A 7 12.99 -11.24 -20.17
CA VAL A 7 12.62 -12.29 -19.20
C VAL A 7 12.29 -11.67 -17.83
N ILE A 8 13.12 -10.76 -17.34
CA ILE A 8 12.89 -10.06 -16.07
C ILE A 8 11.56 -9.29 -16.12
N GLY A 9 11.36 -8.46 -17.13
CA GLY A 9 10.16 -7.63 -17.25
C GLY A 9 8.87 -8.46 -17.34
N PHE A 10 8.81 -9.46 -18.21
CA PHE A 10 7.64 -10.31 -18.31
C PHE A 10 7.38 -11.12 -17.05
N THR A 11 8.40 -11.73 -16.46
CA THR A 11 8.22 -12.53 -15.24
C THR A 11 7.74 -11.66 -14.09
N MET A 12 8.33 -10.48 -13.90
CA MET A 12 7.93 -9.55 -12.86
C MET A 12 6.49 -9.08 -13.04
N PHE A 13 6.13 -8.65 -14.25
CA PHE A 13 4.77 -8.22 -14.57
C PHE A 13 3.73 -9.31 -14.30
N PHE A 14 3.93 -10.51 -14.86
CA PHE A 14 2.97 -11.61 -14.68
C PHE A 14 2.89 -12.08 -13.23
N THR A 15 4.02 -12.13 -12.51
CA THR A 15 4.02 -12.51 -11.09
C THR A 15 3.24 -11.51 -10.26
N LEU A 16 3.51 -10.22 -10.42
CA LEU A 16 2.78 -9.17 -9.70
C LEU A 16 1.30 -9.16 -10.06
N ALA A 17 0.95 -9.28 -11.34
CA ALA A 17 -0.43 -9.36 -11.79
C ALA A 17 -1.17 -10.57 -11.16
N LEU A 18 -0.56 -11.76 -11.14
CA LEU A 18 -1.16 -12.94 -10.53
C LEU A 18 -1.31 -12.79 -9.00
N VAL A 19 -0.31 -12.26 -8.31
CA VAL A 19 -0.40 -12.04 -6.86
C VAL A 19 -1.49 -11.00 -6.56
N PHE A 20 -1.57 -9.94 -7.36
CA PHE A 20 -2.57 -8.90 -7.20
C PHE A 20 -3.98 -9.43 -7.46
N GLU A 21 -4.16 -10.27 -8.50
CA GLU A 21 -5.45 -10.84 -8.87
C GLU A 21 -5.91 -11.98 -7.95
N LEU A 22 -5.02 -12.85 -7.50
CA LEU A 22 -5.35 -14.07 -6.76
C LEU A 22 -5.01 -13.99 -5.27
N GLY A 23 -4.32 -12.93 -4.84
CA GLY A 23 -4.00 -12.65 -3.44
C GLY A 23 -2.82 -13.46 -2.91
N GLN A 24 -2.63 -13.41 -1.59
CA GLN A 24 -1.47 -14.00 -0.90
C GLN A 24 -1.33 -15.52 -1.08
N LYS A 25 -2.43 -16.25 -1.31
CA LYS A 25 -2.38 -17.69 -1.57
C LYS A 25 -1.64 -18.00 -2.87
N ALA A 26 -1.85 -17.18 -3.90
CA ALA A 26 -1.11 -17.31 -5.16
C ALA A 26 0.38 -17.01 -4.99
N ALA A 27 0.73 -16.04 -4.16
CA ALA A 27 2.11 -15.70 -3.86
C ALA A 27 2.88 -16.91 -3.29
N VAL A 28 2.27 -17.66 -2.35
CA VAL A 28 2.88 -18.87 -1.78
C VAL A 28 3.06 -19.95 -2.85
N VAL A 29 2.06 -20.16 -3.71
CA VAL A 29 2.14 -21.16 -4.80
C VAL A 29 3.22 -20.78 -5.80
N ILE A 30 3.28 -19.51 -6.22
CA ILE A 30 4.30 -19.03 -7.17
C ILE A 30 5.71 -19.17 -6.57
N LEU A 31 5.89 -18.81 -5.30
CA LEU A 31 7.18 -18.93 -4.62
C LEU A 31 7.63 -20.39 -4.53
N SER A 32 6.71 -21.29 -4.17
CA SER A 32 6.98 -22.72 -4.10
C SER A 32 7.35 -23.31 -5.47
N ALA A 33 6.61 -22.94 -6.51
CA ALA A 33 6.89 -23.36 -7.87
C ALA A 33 8.23 -22.81 -8.38
N ALA A 34 8.53 -21.53 -8.12
CA ALA A 34 9.79 -20.91 -8.50
C ALA A 34 10.99 -21.58 -7.77
N ALA A 35 10.84 -21.88 -6.47
CA ALA A 35 11.86 -22.60 -5.72
C ALA A 35 12.10 -24.01 -6.26
N ALA A 36 11.03 -24.76 -6.53
CA ALA A 36 11.14 -26.11 -7.12
C ALA A 36 11.80 -26.07 -8.50
N ALA A 37 11.40 -25.15 -9.37
CA ALA A 37 12.00 -24.97 -10.69
C ALA A 37 13.48 -24.54 -10.63
N PHE A 38 13.82 -23.68 -9.67
CA PHE A 38 15.20 -23.27 -9.44
C PHE A 38 16.06 -24.46 -8.99
N ILE A 39 15.62 -25.23 -7.98
CA ILE A 39 16.30 -26.42 -7.51
C ILE A 39 16.48 -27.42 -8.66
N PHE A 40 15.40 -27.69 -9.41
CA PHE A 40 15.46 -28.56 -10.59
C PHE A 40 16.53 -28.10 -11.59
N SER A 41 16.64 -26.79 -11.83
CA SER A 41 17.63 -26.22 -12.75
C SER A 41 19.07 -26.49 -12.34
N LEU A 42 19.33 -26.67 -11.03
CA LEU A 42 20.69 -26.98 -10.53
C LEU A 42 21.14 -28.41 -10.90
N PHE A 43 20.20 -29.35 -10.97
CA PHE A 43 20.52 -30.76 -11.28
C PHE A 43 20.69 -31.03 -12.78
N PHE A 44 20.07 -30.22 -13.65
CA PHE A 44 20.15 -30.43 -15.08
C PHE A 44 21.10 -29.43 -15.75
N LYS A 45 22.27 -29.91 -16.18
CA LYS A 45 23.32 -29.11 -16.82
C LYS A 45 22.80 -28.33 -18.04
N SER A 46 21.87 -28.93 -18.81
CA SER A 46 21.25 -28.25 -19.95
C SER A 46 20.43 -27.04 -19.56
N VAL A 47 19.63 -27.14 -18.48
CA VAL A 47 18.76 -26.08 -17.96
C VAL A 47 19.59 -24.98 -17.26
N ARG A 48 20.62 -25.39 -16.53
CA ARG A 48 21.54 -24.44 -15.85
C ARG A 48 22.30 -23.57 -16.84
N ARG A 49 22.59 -24.09 -18.05
CA ARG A 49 23.26 -23.36 -19.11
C ARG A 49 22.32 -22.36 -19.80
N ASP A 50 21.01 -22.56 -19.67
CA ASP A 50 20.00 -21.63 -20.16
C ASP A 50 19.72 -20.58 -19.07
N PHE A 51 20.13 -19.36 -19.34
CA PHE A 51 19.98 -18.22 -18.43
C PHE A 51 18.52 -17.88 -18.11
N VAL A 52 17.55 -18.27 -18.93
CA VAL A 52 16.13 -17.88 -18.84
C VAL A 52 15.48 -18.39 -17.57
N ILE A 53 15.60 -19.70 -17.27
CA ILE A 53 14.89 -20.33 -16.14
C ILE A 53 15.39 -19.81 -14.78
N PRO A 54 16.71 -19.80 -14.47
CA PRO A 54 17.19 -19.26 -13.20
C PRO A 54 16.81 -17.79 -12.99
N THR A 55 16.91 -16.98 -14.05
CA THR A 55 16.53 -15.56 -13.99
C THR A 55 15.04 -15.39 -13.72
N ALA A 56 14.18 -16.14 -14.40
CA ALA A 56 12.74 -16.09 -14.17
C ALA A 56 12.38 -16.48 -12.72
N CYS A 57 12.98 -17.54 -12.18
CA CYS A 57 12.74 -17.98 -10.80
C CYS A 57 13.15 -16.94 -9.78
N ILE A 58 14.33 -16.33 -9.92
CA ILE A 58 14.81 -15.27 -9.03
C ILE A 58 13.89 -14.04 -9.13
N THR A 59 13.53 -13.64 -10.35
CA THR A 59 12.66 -12.48 -10.57
C THR A 59 11.27 -12.70 -9.96
N ALA A 60 10.69 -13.90 -10.12
CA ALA A 60 9.41 -14.24 -9.50
C ALA A 60 9.49 -14.18 -7.96
N ALA A 61 10.55 -14.71 -7.37
CA ALA A 61 10.76 -14.64 -5.93
C ALA A 61 10.88 -13.20 -5.42
N VAL A 62 11.64 -12.35 -6.12
CA VAL A 62 11.77 -10.92 -5.80
C VAL A 62 10.42 -10.20 -5.93
N ALA A 63 9.66 -10.45 -6.99
CA ALA A 63 8.33 -9.86 -7.18
C ALA A 63 7.35 -10.24 -6.05
N VAL A 64 7.36 -11.50 -5.63
CA VAL A 64 6.55 -11.97 -4.48
C VAL A 64 6.99 -11.27 -3.19
N LEU A 65 8.28 -11.18 -2.91
CA LEU A 65 8.78 -10.49 -1.71
C LEU A 65 8.40 -9.00 -1.69
N LEU A 66 8.49 -8.33 -2.85
CA LEU A 66 8.06 -6.93 -2.97
C LEU A 66 6.55 -6.77 -2.74
N SER A 67 5.73 -7.71 -3.22
CA SER A 67 4.28 -7.68 -2.98
C SER A 67 3.92 -7.88 -1.50
N PHE A 68 4.64 -8.74 -0.78
CA PHE A 68 4.47 -8.87 0.67
C PHE A 68 4.91 -7.59 1.40
N ALA A 69 6.06 -7.04 1.05
CA ALA A 69 6.54 -5.79 1.66
C ALA A 69 5.55 -4.63 1.46
N ALA A 70 4.97 -4.51 0.27
CA ALA A 70 3.95 -3.50 -0.02
C ALA A 70 2.64 -3.69 0.78
N ALA A 71 2.32 -4.93 1.20
CA ALA A 71 1.13 -5.23 1.99
C ALA A 71 1.32 -5.05 3.50
N LEU A 72 2.56 -4.95 4.00
CA LEU A 72 2.83 -4.88 5.44
C LEU A 72 2.23 -3.62 6.08
N VAL A 73 2.52 -2.44 5.53
CA VAL A 73 2.07 -1.16 6.11
C VAL A 73 0.54 -1.07 6.19
N PRO A 74 -0.23 -1.32 5.11
CA PRO A 74 -1.69 -1.24 5.19
C PRO A 74 -2.30 -2.32 6.10
N ASN A 75 -1.72 -3.51 6.19
CA ASN A 75 -2.22 -4.55 7.08
C ASN A 75 -1.97 -4.19 8.54
N GLU A 76 -0.76 -3.75 8.89
CA GLU A 76 -0.42 -3.31 10.24
C GLU A 76 -1.29 -2.11 10.67
N ALA A 77 -1.48 -1.12 9.79
CA ALA A 77 -2.34 0.01 10.07
C ALA A 77 -3.80 -0.41 10.31
N SER A 78 -4.32 -1.35 9.50
CA SER A 78 -5.67 -1.88 9.69
C SER A 78 -5.82 -2.66 10.99
N GLU A 79 -4.83 -3.47 11.37
CA GLU A 79 -4.85 -4.23 12.63
C GLU A 79 -4.80 -3.31 13.87
N ASN A 80 -3.99 -2.25 13.81
CA ASN A 80 -3.74 -1.39 14.98
C ASN A 80 -4.80 -0.29 15.15
N PHE A 81 -5.35 0.24 14.06
CA PHE A 81 -6.13 1.48 14.11
C PHE A 81 -7.57 1.35 13.60
N ASN A 82 -7.99 0.16 13.11
CA ASN A 82 -9.33 0.02 12.52
C ASN A 82 -10.46 0.18 13.54
N ASP A 83 -11.49 0.95 13.14
CA ASP A 83 -12.72 1.21 13.87
C ASP A 83 -12.52 1.84 15.29
N SER A 84 -11.38 2.49 15.51
CA SER A 84 -11.02 3.15 16.78
C SER A 84 -10.74 4.65 16.60
N VAL A 85 -10.84 5.39 17.71
CA VAL A 85 -10.58 6.83 17.73
C VAL A 85 -9.15 7.04 18.22
N HIS A 86 -8.39 7.83 17.48
CA HIS A 86 -6.99 8.12 17.74
C HIS A 86 -6.73 9.62 17.64
N THR A 87 -5.88 10.14 18.49
CA THR A 87 -5.37 11.50 18.35
C THR A 87 -4.29 11.51 17.27
N VAL A 88 -4.59 12.19 16.17
CA VAL A 88 -3.74 12.20 14.97
C VAL A 88 -3.16 13.58 14.77
N LYS A 89 -1.84 13.64 14.55
CA LYS A 89 -1.14 14.80 14.03
C LYS A 89 -0.65 14.53 12.62
N ALA A 90 -1.06 15.36 11.69
CA ALA A 90 -0.83 15.11 10.27
C ALA A 90 -0.63 16.41 9.49
N SER A 91 0.01 16.30 8.33
CA SER A 91 0.09 17.37 7.34
C SER A 91 -0.91 17.13 6.22
N VAL A 92 -1.58 18.20 5.78
CA VAL A 92 -2.48 18.16 4.62
C VAL A 92 -1.67 18.01 3.35
N VAL A 93 -2.01 17.00 2.53
CA VAL A 93 -1.31 16.70 1.28
C VAL A 93 -2.07 17.23 0.08
N SER A 94 -3.39 17.09 0.06
CA SER A 94 -4.23 17.50 -1.06
C SER A 94 -5.19 18.63 -0.68
N LEU A 95 -5.71 19.31 -1.69
CA LEU A 95 -6.85 20.20 -1.52
C LEU A 95 -8.10 19.40 -1.17
N GLU A 96 -9.04 20.05 -0.47
CA GLU A 96 -10.35 19.46 -0.23
C GLU A 96 -11.12 19.32 -1.53
N GLU A 97 -11.55 18.11 -1.83
CA GLU A 97 -12.39 17.76 -2.98
C GLU A 97 -13.79 17.38 -2.51
N GLN A 98 -14.80 17.92 -3.18
CA GLN A 98 -16.18 17.52 -2.91
C GLN A 98 -16.58 16.35 -3.82
N SER A 99 -17.07 15.27 -3.19
CA SER A 99 -17.64 14.13 -3.91
C SER A 99 -18.97 13.76 -3.25
N GLY A 100 -20.07 13.98 -3.97
CA GLY A 100 -21.41 13.87 -3.43
C GLY A 100 -21.68 14.87 -2.30
N GLU A 101 -22.12 14.36 -1.16
CA GLU A 101 -22.44 15.16 0.05
C GLU A 101 -21.26 15.32 1.01
N ARG A 102 -20.06 14.87 0.62
CA ARG A 102 -18.89 14.88 1.50
C ARG A 102 -17.71 15.58 0.87
N TYR A 103 -16.85 16.10 1.74
CA TYR A 103 -15.55 16.63 1.42
C TYR A 103 -14.48 15.62 1.80
N TYR A 104 -13.46 15.48 0.96
CA TYR A 104 -12.35 14.58 1.15
C TYR A 104 -11.05 15.34 1.05
N THR A 105 -10.10 15.01 1.92
CA THR A 105 -8.73 15.50 1.82
C THR A 105 -7.75 14.40 2.25
N GLU A 106 -6.55 14.46 1.75
CA GLU A 106 -5.50 13.51 2.11
C GLU A 106 -4.59 14.08 3.16
N LEU A 107 -4.36 13.31 4.19
CA LEU A 107 -3.51 13.63 5.32
C LEU A 107 -2.33 12.65 5.35
N LYS A 108 -1.14 13.16 5.63
CA LYS A 108 0.03 12.35 5.94
C LYS A 108 0.36 12.50 7.42
N THR A 109 0.18 11.44 8.19
CA THR A 109 0.42 11.48 9.63
C THR A 109 1.91 11.63 9.93
N SER A 110 2.19 12.34 11.00
CA SER A 110 3.50 12.38 11.66
C SER A 110 3.47 11.61 12.98
N GLU A 111 2.33 11.68 13.69
CA GLU A 111 2.12 11.04 14.98
C GLU A 111 0.68 10.51 15.07
N ILE A 112 0.52 9.37 15.75
CA ILE A 112 -0.77 8.78 16.15
C ILE A 112 -0.62 8.42 17.63
N ASP A 113 -1.51 8.96 18.48
CA ASP A 113 -1.48 8.77 19.95
C ASP A 113 -0.14 9.15 20.60
N GLY A 114 0.55 10.16 20.04
CA GLY A 114 1.85 10.63 20.52
C GLY A 114 3.05 9.80 20.03
N GLU A 115 2.82 8.71 19.34
CA GLU A 115 3.88 7.92 18.73
C GLU A 115 4.11 8.30 17.27
N LYS A 116 5.38 8.32 16.84
CA LYS A 116 5.73 8.61 15.44
C LYS A 116 5.25 7.52 14.52
N TYR A 117 4.23 7.80 13.73
CA TYR A 117 3.67 6.88 12.74
C TYR A 117 3.36 7.59 11.43
N LYS A 118 3.93 7.10 10.33
CA LYS A 118 3.73 7.69 8.99
C LYS A 118 2.70 6.88 8.21
N LEU A 119 1.52 7.44 8.05
CA LEU A 119 0.41 6.82 7.36
C LEU A 119 -0.29 7.86 6.48
N ASN A 120 -0.72 7.49 5.28
CA ASN A 120 -1.58 8.34 4.47
C ASN A 120 -3.03 7.97 4.73
N ILE A 121 -3.81 8.97 5.11
CA ILE A 121 -5.22 8.84 5.50
C ILE A 121 -6.07 9.69 4.58
N ARG A 122 -7.18 9.17 4.11
CA ARG A 122 -8.23 9.95 3.45
C ARG A 122 -9.28 10.38 4.47
N LEU A 123 -9.19 11.64 4.89
CA LEU A 123 -10.17 12.23 5.79
C LEU A 123 -11.45 12.57 5.03
N SER A 124 -12.61 12.18 5.58
CA SER A 124 -13.91 12.60 5.06
C SER A 124 -14.65 13.48 6.07
N SER A 125 -15.30 14.56 5.60
CA SER A 125 -16.12 15.43 6.42
C SER A 125 -17.47 15.75 5.73
N LYS A 126 -18.48 16.14 6.52
CA LYS A 126 -19.78 16.59 5.99
C LYS A 126 -19.75 18.08 5.60
N SER A 127 -18.83 18.84 6.16
CA SER A 127 -18.67 20.26 5.90
C SER A 127 -17.26 20.53 5.41
N ARG A 128 -17.09 21.60 4.65
CA ARG A 128 -15.78 22.07 4.24
C ARG A 128 -15.00 22.57 5.45
N LEU A 129 -13.81 22.03 5.67
CA LEU A 129 -12.95 22.38 6.80
C LEU A 129 -11.97 23.51 6.46
N GLY A 130 -11.81 23.82 5.18
CA GLY A 130 -10.96 24.92 4.71
C GLY A 130 -9.47 24.62 4.74
N PHE A 131 -9.10 23.33 4.72
CA PHE A 131 -7.71 22.90 4.70
C PHE A 131 -6.96 23.41 3.48
N LYS A 132 -5.71 23.77 3.69
CA LYS A 132 -4.76 24.10 2.63
C LYS A 132 -3.61 23.10 2.64
N PRO A 133 -3.02 22.78 1.49
CA PRO A 133 -1.83 21.95 1.44
C PRO A 133 -0.74 22.49 2.37
N TYR A 134 -0.09 21.57 3.09
CA TYR A 134 0.94 21.81 4.09
C TYR A 134 0.44 22.35 5.44
N ASP A 135 -0.85 22.62 5.64
CA ASP A 135 -1.38 22.87 6.96
C ASP A 135 -1.10 21.66 7.86
N THR A 136 -0.80 21.91 9.13
CA THR A 136 -0.73 20.84 10.14
C THR A 136 -2.07 20.77 10.84
N VAL A 137 -2.62 19.58 10.93
CA VAL A 137 -3.88 19.28 11.60
C VAL A 137 -3.63 18.37 12.77
N GLU A 138 -4.30 18.65 13.88
CA GLU A 138 -4.24 17.84 15.09
C GLU A 138 -5.66 17.69 15.66
N GLY A 139 -6.08 16.46 15.93
CA GLY A 139 -7.41 16.18 16.44
C GLY A 139 -7.72 14.70 16.51
N ASP A 140 -8.89 14.40 17.08
CA ASP A 140 -9.35 13.03 17.23
C ASP A 140 -10.07 12.56 15.96
N LEU A 141 -9.49 11.56 15.33
CA LEU A 141 -10.01 10.93 14.14
C LEU A 141 -10.45 9.51 14.44
N GLN A 142 -11.63 9.14 14.01
CA GLN A 142 -11.98 7.72 13.92
C GLN A 142 -11.41 7.17 12.63
N LEU A 143 -10.46 6.26 12.77
CA LEU A 143 -9.81 5.59 11.65
C LEU A 143 -10.57 4.31 11.31
N TYR A 144 -10.61 3.96 10.02
CA TYR A 144 -11.25 2.74 9.55
C TYR A 144 -10.54 2.20 8.32
N ASP A 145 -10.61 0.88 8.13
CA ASP A 145 -10.11 0.23 6.92
C ASP A 145 -10.95 0.67 5.71
N ILE A 146 -10.31 1.40 4.81
CA ILE A 146 -10.91 1.90 3.58
C ILE A 146 -11.05 0.81 2.51
N GLY A 147 -10.34 -0.28 2.67
CA GLY A 147 -10.24 -1.39 1.73
C GLY A 147 -11.19 -2.56 2.02
N LYS A 148 -12.44 -2.32 2.46
CA LYS A 148 -13.43 -3.38 2.76
C LYS A 148 -13.71 -4.32 1.58
N THR A 149 -13.61 -3.84 0.36
CA THR A 149 -13.68 -4.66 -0.85
C THR A 149 -12.33 -4.68 -1.54
N ARG A 150 -12.05 -5.74 -2.28
CA ARG A 150 -10.77 -5.89 -3.00
C ARG A 150 -10.54 -4.74 -3.98
N ASP A 151 -11.55 -4.36 -4.74
CA ASP A 151 -11.44 -3.30 -5.74
C ASP A 151 -11.19 -1.94 -5.09
N ALA A 152 -11.90 -1.63 -3.98
CA ALA A 152 -11.66 -0.42 -3.20
C ALA A 152 -10.22 -0.42 -2.63
N ARG A 153 -9.77 -1.53 -2.05
CA ARG A 153 -8.42 -1.66 -1.52
C ARG A 153 -7.36 -1.40 -2.58
N ASN A 154 -7.50 -2.02 -3.76
CA ASN A 154 -6.57 -1.86 -4.85
C ASN A 154 -6.52 -0.42 -5.35
N TYR A 155 -7.68 0.22 -5.48
CA TYR A 155 -7.76 1.63 -5.85
C TYR A 155 -7.03 2.52 -4.84
N TYR A 156 -7.34 2.40 -3.55
CA TYR A 156 -6.72 3.26 -2.54
C TYR A 156 -5.23 2.99 -2.34
N LEU A 157 -4.79 1.74 -2.47
CA LEU A 157 -3.36 1.42 -2.45
C LEU A 157 -2.62 2.02 -3.65
N SER A 158 -3.25 2.11 -4.83
CA SER A 158 -2.64 2.79 -5.99
C SER A 158 -2.48 4.29 -5.79
N GLU A 159 -3.36 4.91 -5.00
CA GLU A 159 -3.28 6.31 -4.56
C GLU A 159 -2.42 6.49 -3.29
N ASN A 160 -1.79 5.41 -2.82
CA ASN A 160 -0.97 5.39 -1.60
C ASN A 160 -1.77 5.80 -0.34
N ILE A 161 -3.06 5.51 -0.30
CA ILE A 161 -3.96 5.75 0.83
C ILE A 161 -4.17 4.43 1.56
N PHE A 162 -3.91 4.40 2.86
CA PHE A 162 -3.95 3.17 3.65
C PHE A 162 -5.17 3.06 4.56
N MET A 163 -5.66 4.20 5.06
CA MET A 163 -6.81 4.25 5.97
C MET A 163 -7.77 5.36 5.56
N GLY A 164 -9.03 5.20 5.92
CA GLY A 164 -10.02 6.26 5.95
C GLY A 164 -10.11 6.87 7.35
N GLY A 165 -10.58 8.13 7.42
CA GLY A 165 -10.79 8.79 8.69
C GLY A 165 -11.97 9.76 8.63
N TYR A 166 -12.60 10.01 9.77
CA TYR A 166 -13.51 11.13 9.97
C TYR A 166 -13.34 11.73 11.36
N ALA A 167 -13.49 13.06 11.45
CA ALA A 167 -13.33 13.79 12.69
C ALA A 167 -14.40 13.38 13.71
N LYS A 168 -13.99 13.16 14.96
CA LYS A 168 -14.89 12.92 16.10
C LYS A 168 -15.08 14.15 16.99
N GLY A 169 -14.21 15.13 16.88
CA GLY A 169 -14.23 16.37 17.62
C GLY A 169 -13.74 17.53 16.76
N ASP A 170 -13.35 18.59 17.43
CA ASP A 170 -12.74 19.76 16.79
C ASP A 170 -11.33 19.39 16.27
N ILE A 171 -11.03 19.86 15.07
CA ILE A 171 -9.69 19.73 14.49
C ILE A 171 -8.97 21.06 14.63
N ASN A 172 -7.85 21.05 15.29
CA ASN A 172 -6.94 22.18 15.37
C ASN A 172 -6.13 22.29 14.09
N ILE A 173 -6.20 23.42 13.42
CA ILE A 173 -5.45 23.70 12.19
C ILE A 173 -4.38 24.73 12.51
N SER A 174 -3.13 24.39 12.25
CA SER A 174 -2.00 25.32 12.34
C SER A 174 -1.34 25.45 10.98
N GLN A 175 -0.94 26.69 10.65
CA GLN A 175 -0.14 26.91 9.44
C GLN A 175 1.28 26.41 9.68
N PRO A 176 1.97 25.90 8.65
CA PRO A 176 3.35 25.49 8.79
C PRO A 176 4.20 26.66 9.27
N GLU A 177 5.03 26.42 10.30
CA GLU A 177 6.05 27.37 10.68
C GLU A 177 6.97 27.62 9.50
N ARG A 178 7.07 28.88 9.06
CA ARG A 178 7.93 29.30 7.94
C ARG A 178 9.38 29.40 8.36
#